data_2f9ecab924de7ab7a0e1d699216bf7fe
#
_entry.id   2f9ecab924de7ab7a0e1d699216bf7fe
#
_cell.length_a   1.000
_cell.length_b   1.000
_cell.length_c   1.000
_cell.angle_alpha   90.00
_cell.angle_beta   90.00
_cell.angle_gamma   90.00
#
_symmetry.space_group_name_H-M   'P 1'
#
loop_
_entity.id
_entity.type
_entity.pdbx_description
1 polymer ?
#
loop_
_entity_poly.entity_id
_entity_poly.type
_entity_poly.pdbx_seq_one_letter_code
_entity_poly.pdbx_strand_id
1 'polypeptide(L)'
;LSLKLLTELLTLAYELNRSELFLFTKPQNRLLFSGAGFWPIAQAGQLAVLMENSSERLARFCRQLALYRQPGKTIGAIVMNANPFTLGHRYLVEQAAAACDWLHLFVVKEDASFFSYTDRWALIEQGIAGIDNVTLHSGSAYMISRATFPGYFLKEKGVVDDCHCQIDLQLFREHLAPALGITHRFVGSEPFCPLTCAYNQRMHDILHDPKRSGPVIEVVELARVEKNGTAISASRVRKLYSERNWPAISALVPAGTLAYLQRHAARHTETI
;
A
#
# COMPACT_ATOMS: atom_id res chain seq x y z
N LEU A 1 13.90 -20.45 -17.14
CA LEU A 1 13.29 -19.69 -18.25
C LEU A 1 14.35 -19.59 -19.35
N SER A 2 14.05 -19.96 -20.59
CA SER A 2 15.00 -19.79 -21.69
C SER A 2 15.11 -18.30 -22.05
N LEU A 3 16.29 -17.87 -22.43
CA LEU A 3 16.52 -16.48 -22.87
C LEU A 3 15.58 -16.10 -24.02
N LYS A 4 15.27 -17.06 -24.91
CA LYS A 4 14.31 -16.90 -26.01
C LYS A 4 12.91 -16.52 -25.50
N LEU A 5 12.37 -17.23 -24.49
CA LEU A 5 11.05 -16.91 -23.92
C LEU A 5 11.03 -15.52 -23.29
N LEU A 6 12.11 -15.15 -22.59
CA LEU A 6 12.22 -13.81 -22.02
C LEU A 6 12.22 -12.73 -23.10
N THR A 7 12.96 -12.94 -24.19
CA THR A 7 12.96 -12.01 -25.34
C THR A 7 11.57 -11.85 -25.94
N GLU A 8 10.84 -12.95 -26.12
CA GLU A 8 9.47 -12.90 -26.66
C GLU A 8 8.51 -12.16 -25.70
N LEU A 9 8.63 -12.36 -24.38
CA LEU A 9 7.85 -11.63 -23.40
C LEU A 9 8.15 -10.12 -23.39
N LEU A 10 9.41 -9.74 -23.57
CA LEU A 10 9.80 -8.33 -23.68
C LEU A 10 9.25 -7.70 -24.96
N THR A 11 9.28 -8.43 -26.09
CA THR A 11 8.69 -8.00 -27.35
C THR A 11 7.18 -7.80 -27.21
N LEU A 12 6.47 -8.76 -26.64
CA LEU A 12 5.04 -8.66 -26.37
C LEU A 12 4.71 -7.48 -25.46
N ALA A 13 5.49 -7.25 -24.40
CA ALA A 13 5.31 -6.11 -23.51
C ALA A 13 5.46 -4.79 -24.26
N TYR A 14 6.43 -4.69 -25.16
CA TYR A 14 6.62 -3.53 -26.02
C TYR A 14 5.42 -3.31 -26.97
N GLU A 15 4.95 -4.36 -27.63
CA GLU A 15 3.77 -4.31 -28.51
C GLU A 15 2.49 -3.88 -27.76
N LEU A 16 2.35 -4.27 -26.49
CA LEU A 16 1.26 -3.88 -25.62
C LEU A 16 1.46 -2.51 -24.95
N ASN A 17 2.50 -1.75 -25.33
CA ASN A 17 2.88 -0.49 -24.67
C ASN A 17 3.08 -0.60 -23.16
N ARG A 18 3.61 -1.72 -22.68
CA ARG A 18 3.96 -1.98 -21.28
C ARG A 18 5.45 -1.77 -21.08
N SER A 19 5.87 -0.52 -20.86
CA SER A 19 7.29 -0.16 -20.70
C SER A 19 7.83 -0.42 -19.29
N GLU A 20 6.98 -0.50 -18.28
CA GLU A 20 7.36 -0.71 -16.88
C GLU A 20 7.18 -2.19 -16.52
N LEU A 21 8.31 -2.91 -16.47
CA LEU A 21 8.29 -4.33 -16.19
C LEU A 21 8.99 -4.60 -14.85
N PHE A 22 8.34 -5.42 -14.04
CA PHE A 22 8.84 -5.90 -12.77
C PHE A 22 8.87 -7.43 -12.78
N LEU A 23 9.86 -8.00 -12.14
CA LEU A 23 9.92 -9.44 -11.93
C LEU A 23 10.32 -9.76 -10.50
N PHE A 24 9.75 -10.84 -9.99
CA PHE A 24 10.15 -11.47 -8.75
C PHE A 24 10.82 -12.79 -9.08
N THR A 25 11.96 -13.05 -8.48
CA THR A 25 12.70 -14.30 -8.70
C THR A 25 13.50 -14.68 -7.46
N LYS A 26 14.10 -15.88 -7.48
CA LYS A 26 15.05 -16.29 -6.45
C LYS A 26 16.38 -15.56 -6.65
N PRO A 27 17.13 -15.22 -5.57
CA PRO A 27 18.40 -14.48 -5.66
C PRO A 27 19.45 -15.13 -6.58
N GLN A 28 19.48 -16.48 -6.67
CA GLN A 28 20.41 -17.19 -7.55
C GLN A 28 20.18 -16.91 -9.05
N ASN A 29 18.99 -16.43 -9.43
CA ASN A 29 18.68 -16.06 -10.82
C ASN A 29 19.01 -14.59 -11.13
N ARG A 30 19.47 -13.83 -10.17
CA ARG A 30 19.73 -12.39 -10.29
C ARG A 30 20.65 -12.07 -11.49
N LEU A 31 21.75 -12.79 -11.61
CA LEU A 31 22.72 -12.57 -12.70
C LEU A 31 22.10 -12.84 -14.09
N LEU A 32 21.27 -13.87 -14.21
CA LEU A 32 20.56 -14.18 -15.45
C LEU A 32 19.69 -13.01 -15.89
N PHE A 33 18.88 -12.48 -14.99
CA PHE A 33 17.96 -11.37 -15.31
C PHE A 33 18.69 -10.03 -15.43
N SER A 34 19.80 -9.83 -14.71
CA SER A 34 20.64 -8.63 -14.92
C SER A 34 21.23 -8.62 -16.33
N GLY A 35 21.65 -9.77 -16.87
CA GLY A 35 22.08 -9.87 -18.26
C GLY A 35 20.97 -9.62 -19.30
N ALA A 36 19.71 -9.69 -18.88
CA ALA A 36 18.54 -9.38 -19.72
C ALA A 36 17.99 -7.95 -19.50
N GLY A 37 18.73 -7.09 -18.80
CA GLY A 37 18.33 -5.68 -18.62
C GLY A 37 17.40 -5.45 -17.43
N PHE A 38 17.46 -6.27 -16.38
CA PHE A 38 16.76 -6.04 -15.13
C PHE A 38 17.73 -5.71 -13.99
N TRP A 39 17.34 -4.75 -13.15
CA TRP A 39 18.11 -4.30 -12.00
C TRP A 39 17.38 -4.63 -10.70
N PRO A 40 18.08 -5.17 -9.68
CA PRO A 40 17.47 -5.44 -8.38
C PRO A 40 17.15 -4.14 -7.65
N ILE A 41 15.98 -4.07 -7.04
CA ILE A 41 15.51 -2.92 -6.27
C ILE A 41 15.17 -3.24 -4.82
N ALA A 42 14.84 -4.49 -4.49
CA ALA A 42 14.65 -4.96 -3.12
C ALA A 42 14.85 -6.47 -3.04
N GLN A 43 15.19 -6.98 -1.85
CA GLN A 43 15.45 -8.41 -1.63
C GLN A 43 14.99 -8.88 -0.25
N ALA A 44 14.23 -9.97 -0.21
CA ALA A 44 13.85 -10.67 1.01
C ALA A 44 14.81 -11.82 1.28
N GLY A 45 15.90 -11.55 1.99
CA GLY A 45 16.91 -12.53 2.37
C GLY A 45 17.39 -13.37 1.18
N GLN A 46 17.35 -14.71 1.33
CA GLN A 46 17.68 -15.68 0.28
C GLN A 46 16.47 -16.24 -0.46
N LEU A 47 15.29 -15.66 -0.23
CA LEU A 47 14.02 -16.19 -0.72
C LEU A 47 13.55 -15.52 -2.01
N ALA A 48 13.61 -14.20 -2.07
CA ALA A 48 13.09 -13.46 -3.21
C ALA A 48 13.88 -12.17 -3.47
N VAL A 49 13.99 -11.78 -4.74
CA VAL A 49 14.47 -10.48 -5.19
C VAL A 49 13.44 -9.88 -6.15
N LEU A 50 13.14 -8.61 -5.95
CA LEU A 50 12.36 -7.79 -6.87
C LEU A 50 13.33 -7.03 -7.78
N MET A 51 13.10 -7.12 -9.08
CA MET A 51 13.89 -6.45 -10.11
C MET A 51 12.98 -5.67 -11.06
N GLU A 52 13.50 -4.59 -11.63
CA GLU A 52 12.82 -3.81 -12.67
C GLU A 52 13.68 -3.63 -13.91
N ASN A 53 13.06 -3.40 -15.08
CA ASN A 53 13.76 -3.20 -16.35
C ASN A 53 14.29 -1.77 -16.55
N SER A 54 14.73 -1.13 -15.48
CA SER A 54 15.33 0.19 -15.50
C SER A 54 16.31 0.36 -14.34
N SER A 55 17.49 0.88 -14.60
CA SER A 55 18.47 1.23 -13.57
C SER A 55 18.14 2.53 -12.83
N GLU A 56 17.20 3.35 -13.36
CA GLU A 56 16.97 4.72 -12.87
C GLU A 56 15.52 5.05 -12.52
N ARG A 57 14.56 4.17 -12.85
CA ARG A 57 13.13 4.46 -12.67
C ARG A 57 12.79 4.72 -11.20
N LEU A 58 13.23 3.84 -10.30
CA LEU A 58 13.02 4.03 -8.86
C LEU A 58 13.64 5.34 -8.37
N ALA A 59 14.89 5.64 -8.77
CA ALA A 59 15.54 6.89 -8.39
C ALA A 59 14.82 8.13 -8.94
N ARG A 60 14.31 8.06 -10.16
CA ARG A 60 13.49 9.12 -10.77
C ARG A 60 12.17 9.31 -10.01
N PHE A 61 11.51 8.23 -9.68
CA PHE A 61 10.30 8.25 -8.86
C PHE A 61 10.56 8.94 -7.51
N CYS A 62 11.64 8.57 -6.82
CA CYS A 62 12.02 9.20 -5.54
C CYS A 62 12.33 10.69 -5.69
N ARG A 63 12.99 11.12 -6.78
CA ARG A 63 13.20 12.54 -7.05
C ARG A 63 11.89 13.31 -7.27
N GLN A 64 10.94 12.73 -7.98
CA GLN A 64 9.60 13.32 -8.15
C GLN A 64 8.84 13.37 -6.82
N LEU A 65 8.92 12.30 -6.03
CA LEU A 65 8.30 12.25 -4.71
C LEU A 65 8.88 13.31 -3.76
N ALA A 66 10.19 13.57 -3.84
CA ALA A 66 10.88 14.55 -3.03
C ALA A 66 10.39 16.01 -3.26
N LEU A 67 9.72 16.30 -4.38
CA LEU A 67 9.08 17.60 -4.61
C LEU A 67 7.92 17.88 -3.63
N TYR A 68 7.37 16.86 -3.00
CA TYR A 68 6.31 16.96 -2.00
C TYR A 68 6.85 16.97 -0.56
N ARG A 69 8.18 16.96 -0.38
CA ARG A 69 8.80 17.01 0.95
C ARG A 69 8.38 18.27 1.68
N GLN A 70 7.98 18.12 2.93
CA GLN A 70 7.57 19.20 3.80
C GLN A 70 8.57 19.40 4.94
N PRO A 71 8.74 20.65 5.42
CA PRO A 71 9.57 20.90 6.59
C PRO A 71 8.90 20.37 7.86
N GLY A 72 9.70 19.95 8.82
CA GLY A 72 9.21 19.45 10.12
C GLY A 72 10.22 18.50 10.76
N LYS A 73 10.03 18.26 12.05
CA LYS A 73 10.80 17.27 12.81
C LYS A 73 10.12 15.91 12.81
N THR A 74 8.79 15.93 12.79
CA THR A 74 7.95 14.73 12.80
C THR A 74 7.16 14.67 11.50
N ILE A 75 7.63 13.88 10.55
CA ILE A 75 6.97 13.66 9.27
C ILE A 75 6.35 12.26 9.29
N GLY A 76 5.02 12.25 9.23
CA GLY A 76 4.24 11.01 9.30
C GLY A 76 3.96 10.41 7.93
N ALA A 77 3.71 9.09 7.91
CA ALA A 77 3.18 8.39 6.75
C ALA A 77 2.09 7.39 7.14
N ILE A 78 1.05 7.31 6.32
CA ILE A 78 0.06 6.24 6.32
C ILE A 78 0.01 5.64 4.92
N VAL A 79 -0.10 4.32 4.84
CA VAL A 79 -0.43 3.61 3.60
C VAL A 79 -1.74 2.86 3.82
N MET A 80 -2.74 3.10 2.98
CA MET A 80 -4.04 2.45 3.13
C MET A 80 -4.65 2.03 1.80
N ASN A 81 -5.45 0.99 1.85
CA ASN A 81 -6.29 0.57 0.73
C ASN A 81 -7.65 1.29 0.74
N ALA A 82 -8.23 1.49 1.92
CA ALA A 82 -9.52 2.16 2.16
C ALA A 82 -10.66 1.68 1.23
N ASN A 83 -11.01 0.43 1.32
CA ASN A 83 -11.93 -0.25 0.40
C ASN A 83 -13.26 -0.66 1.09
N PRO A 84 -14.23 0.28 1.34
CA PRO A 84 -14.17 1.73 1.09
C PRO A 84 -13.55 2.53 2.25
N PHE A 85 -13.48 3.86 2.10
CA PHE A 85 -13.08 4.78 3.16
C PHE A 85 -14.14 4.81 4.27
N THR A 86 -13.70 4.66 5.53
CA THR A 86 -14.58 4.56 6.71
C THR A 86 -14.24 5.63 7.74
N LEU A 87 -15.11 5.80 8.77
CA LEU A 87 -14.82 6.66 9.92
C LEU A 87 -13.56 6.20 10.68
N GLY A 88 -13.23 4.90 10.65
CA GLY A 88 -11.98 4.39 11.22
C GLY A 88 -10.75 4.88 10.47
N HIS A 89 -10.80 4.95 9.13
CA HIS A 89 -9.73 5.53 8.33
C HIS A 89 -9.57 7.03 8.59
N ARG A 90 -10.69 7.77 8.66
CA ARG A 90 -10.68 9.20 8.97
C ARG A 90 -10.05 9.46 10.32
N TYR A 91 -10.45 8.72 11.35
CA TYR A 91 -9.87 8.84 12.69
C TYR A 91 -8.36 8.58 12.70
N LEU A 92 -7.90 7.54 12.00
CA LEU A 92 -6.46 7.25 11.87
C LEU A 92 -5.71 8.44 11.27
N VAL A 93 -6.24 9.05 10.21
CA VAL A 93 -5.64 10.21 9.56
C VAL A 93 -5.64 11.43 10.49
N GLU A 94 -6.75 11.70 11.17
CA GLU A 94 -6.88 12.83 12.13
C GLU A 94 -5.89 12.70 13.28
N GLN A 95 -5.77 11.52 13.89
CA GLN A 95 -4.83 11.29 15.00
C GLN A 95 -3.36 11.37 14.52
N ALA A 96 -3.04 10.82 13.37
CA ALA A 96 -1.71 10.89 12.82
C ALA A 96 -1.33 12.33 12.43
N ALA A 97 -2.24 13.07 11.79
CA ALA A 97 -2.03 14.46 11.43
C ALA A 97 -1.84 15.37 12.67
N ALA A 98 -2.57 15.10 13.74
CA ALA A 98 -2.41 15.82 15.01
C ALA A 98 -1.07 15.51 15.72
N ALA A 99 -0.49 14.33 15.44
CA ALA A 99 0.74 13.87 16.08
C ALA A 99 2.02 14.20 15.30
N CYS A 100 1.92 14.81 14.11
CA CYS A 100 3.09 15.13 13.28
C CYS A 100 2.97 16.53 12.65
N ASP A 101 4.11 17.08 12.22
CA ASP A 101 4.15 18.37 11.54
C ASP A 101 3.49 18.28 10.15
N TRP A 102 3.70 17.15 9.46
CA TRP A 102 3.10 16.85 8.17
C TRP A 102 2.86 15.36 7.99
N LEU A 103 1.76 15.00 7.34
CA LEU A 103 1.38 13.62 7.07
C LEU A 103 1.33 13.33 5.56
N HIS A 104 2.05 12.32 5.12
CA HIS A 104 1.95 11.77 3.77
C HIS A 104 1.03 10.55 3.77
N LEU A 105 -0.10 10.64 3.07
CA LEU A 105 -1.09 9.58 2.97
C LEU A 105 -1.01 8.92 1.60
N PHE A 106 -0.68 7.65 1.55
CA PHE A 106 -0.56 6.88 0.31
C PHE A 106 -1.74 5.94 0.12
N VAL A 107 -2.31 5.95 -1.09
CA VAL A 107 -3.39 5.04 -1.47
C VAL A 107 -2.82 3.90 -2.29
N VAL A 108 -2.97 2.66 -1.80
CA VAL A 108 -2.48 1.47 -2.53
C VAL A 108 -3.19 1.34 -3.87
N LYS A 109 -2.41 1.29 -4.95
CA LYS A 109 -2.93 1.11 -6.31
C LYS A 109 -3.14 -0.37 -6.59
N GLU A 110 -4.29 -0.88 -6.18
CA GLU A 110 -4.64 -2.29 -6.32
C GLU A 110 -5.97 -2.43 -7.07
N ASP A 111 -5.95 -3.13 -8.20
CA ASP A 111 -7.15 -3.35 -9.03
C ASP A 111 -8.01 -4.52 -8.56
N ALA A 112 -7.49 -5.39 -7.66
CA ALA A 112 -8.24 -6.51 -7.08
C ALA A 112 -9.18 -6.11 -5.93
N SER A 113 -9.31 -4.82 -5.62
CA SER A 113 -10.21 -4.29 -4.60
C SER A 113 -11.67 -4.31 -5.07
N PHE A 114 -12.61 -4.40 -4.11
CA PHE A 114 -14.06 -4.40 -4.41
C PHE A 114 -14.51 -3.09 -5.08
N PHE A 115 -13.97 -1.94 -4.64
CA PHE A 115 -14.16 -0.64 -5.27
C PHE A 115 -12.91 -0.27 -6.06
N SER A 116 -13.11 0.37 -7.23
CA SER A 116 -12.01 0.78 -8.11
C SER A 116 -11.02 1.73 -7.42
N TYR A 117 -9.80 1.79 -7.92
CA TYR A 117 -8.81 2.75 -7.41
C TYR A 117 -9.31 4.19 -7.48
N THR A 118 -9.93 4.58 -8.59
CA THR A 118 -10.47 5.94 -8.80
C THR A 118 -11.53 6.29 -7.77
N ASP A 119 -12.44 5.36 -7.48
CA ASP A 119 -13.48 5.57 -6.48
C ASP A 119 -12.89 5.68 -5.07
N ARG A 120 -11.96 4.80 -4.72
CA ARG A 120 -11.28 4.84 -3.43
C ARG A 120 -10.51 6.14 -3.23
N TRP A 121 -9.80 6.60 -4.26
CA TRP A 121 -9.11 7.89 -4.25
C TRP A 121 -10.06 9.04 -3.95
N ALA A 122 -11.15 9.17 -4.70
CA ALA A 122 -12.14 10.24 -4.52
C ALA A 122 -12.79 10.22 -3.12
N LEU A 123 -13.06 9.02 -2.59
CA LEU A 123 -13.63 8.87 -1.24
C LEU A 123 -12.64 9.27 -0.14
N ILE A 124 -11.36 8.96 -0.32
CA ILE A 124 -10.30 9.36 0.62
C ILE A 124 -10.14 10.88 0.56
N GLU A 125 -9.97 11.45 -0.64
CA GLU A 125 -9.78 12.89 -0.84
C GLU A 125 -10.93 13.70 -0.20
N GLN A 126 -12.17 13.28 -0.44
CA GLN A 126 -13.33 13.88 0.20
C GLN A 126 -13.35 13.64 1.72
N GLY A 127 -12.97 12.43 2.14
CA GLY A 127 -13.03 12.01 3.55
C GLY A 127 -12.00 12.68 4.44
N ILE A 128 -10.88 13.17 3.89
CA ILE A 128 -9.83 13.90 4.62
C ILE A 128 -9.96 15.43 4.48
N ALA A 129 -10.96 15.91 3.78
CA ALA A 129 -11.17 17.35 3.60
C ALA A 129 -11.25 18.07 4.96
N GLY A 130 -10.54 19.20 5.07
CA GLY A 130 -10.43 19.97 6.31
C GLY A 130 -9.31 19.55 7.24
N ILE A 131 -8.42 18.63 6.82
CA ILE A 131 -7.17 18.32 7.53
C ILE A 131 -6.03 18.96 6.71
N ASP A 132 -5.46 20.06 7.22
CA ASP A 132 -4.62 20.96 6.41
C ASP A 132 -3.19 20.47 6.20
N ASN A 133 -2.66 19.63 7.11
CA ASN A 133 -1.29 19.14 7.07
C ASN A 133 -1.16 17.73 6.49
N VAL A 134 -1.94 17.42 5.45
CA VAL A 134 -1.93 16.11 4.77
C VAL A 134 -1.66 16.28 3.28
N THR A 135 -0.70 15.53 2.75
CA THR A 135 -0.53 15.34 1.31
C THR A 135 -1.00 13.96 0.92
N LEU A 136 -1.97 13.89 -0.01
CA LEU A 136 -2.44 12.63 -0.57
C LEU A 136 -1.57 12.24 -1.78
N HIS A 137 -1.04 11.02 -1.76
CA HIS A 137 -0.20 10.46 -2.82
C HIS A 137 -0.90 9.28 -3.50
N SER A 138 -0.82 9.25 -4.82
CA SER A 138 -1.21 8.06 -5.57
C SER A 138 -0.27 6.90 -5.22
N GLY A 139 -0.81 5.69 -5.18
CA GLY A 139 0.00 4.49 -5.11
C GLY A 139 0.91 4.34 -6.33
N SER A 140 1.98 3.61 -6.16
CA SER A 140 2.95 3.30 -7.21
C SER A 140 3.25 1.82 -7.25
N ALA A 141 3.95 1.38 -8.30
CA ALA A 141 4.47 0.02 -8.39
C ALA A 141 5.48 -0.34 -7.28
N TYR A 142 5.99 0.67 -6.56
CA TYR A 142 6.92 0.50 -5.44
C TYR A 142 6.22 0.38 -4.07
N MET A 143 4.90 0.40 -4.05
CA MET A 143 4.08 0.02 -2.91
C MET A 143 3.46 -1.34 -3.22
N ILE A 144 4.12 -2.40 -2.76
CA ILE A 144 3.78 -3.77 -3.13
C ILE A 144 2.55 -4.21 -2.34
N SER A 145 1.42 -4.40 -3.01
CA SER A 145 0.27 -5.01 -2.37
C SER A 145 0.43 -6.53 -2.29
N ARG A 146 -0.19 -7.13 -1.29
CA ARG A 146 -0.24 -8.58 -1.17
C ARG A 146 -0.90 -9.27 -2.37
N ALA A 147 -1.89 -8.64 -2.98
CA ALA A 147 -2.58 -9.18 -4.15
C ALA A 147 -1.71 -9.18 -5.41
N THR A 148 -0.76 -8.25 -5.49
CA THR A 148 0.17 -8.14 -6.62
C THR A 148 1.47 -8.92 -6.41
N PHE A 149 1.74 -9.42 -5.19
CA PHE A 149 2.93 -10.22 -4.91
C PHE A 149 2.79 -11.64 -5.47
N PRO A 150 3.63 -12.07 -6.42
CA PRO A 150 3.52 -13.37 -7.04
C PRO A 150 4.10 -14.47 -6.15
N GLY A 151 3.24 -15.23 -5.49
CA GLY A 151 3.64 -16.34 -4.62
C GLY A 151 3.97 -17.66 -5.33
N TYR A 152 3.87 -17.73 -6.66
CA TYR A 152 3.96 -19.00 -7.41
C TYR A 152 5.32 -19.72 -7.31
N PHE A 153 6.41 -19.01 -7.00
CA PHE A 153 7.74 -19.61 -6.84
C PHE A 153 8.10 -19.95 -5.37
N LEU A 154 7.21 -19.59 -4.44
CA LEU A 154 7.32 -19.91 -3.02
C LEU A 154 6.24 -20.93 -2.64
N LYS A 155 6.63 -22.03 -1.99
CA LYS A 155 5.72 -23.16 -1.76
C LYS A 155 4.82 -22.97 -0.53
N GLU A 156 5.23 -22.18 0.44
CA GLU A 156 4.57 -22.02 1.72
C GLU A 156 3.95 -20.63 1.85
N LYS A 157 2.67 -20.56 2.21
CA LYS A 157 1.92 -19.29 2.32
C LYS A 157 2.56 -18.30 3.31
N GLY A 158 3.03 -18.78 4.46
CA GLY A 158 3.70 -17.93 5.45
C GLY A 158 5.01 -17.32 4.93
N VAL A 159 5.76 -18.03 4.09
CA VAL A 159 6.97 -17.54 3.42
C VAL A 159 6.64 -16.48 2.39
N VAL A 160 5.53 -16.64 1.65
CA VAL A 160 5.03 -15.63 0.69
C VAL A 160 4.71 -14.33 1.41
N ASP A 161 3.98 -14.41 2.51
CA ASP A 161 3.58 -13.24 3.29
C ASP A 161 4.80 -12.52 3.91
N ASP A 162 5.78 -13.28 4.41
CA ASP A 162 7.01 -12.72 4.96
C ASP A 162 7.89 -12.04 3.90
N CYS A 163 8.06 -12.65 2.73
CA CYS A 163 8.78 -12.06 1.60
C CYS A 163 8.12 -10.77 1.12
N HIS A 164 6.78 -10.76 1.01
CA HIS A 164 6.03 -9.57 0.66
C HIS A 164 6.30 -8.44 1.64
N CYS A 165 6.16 -8.68 2.94
CA CYS A 165 6.42 -7.69 3.98
C CYS A 165 7.85 -7.14 3.91
N GLN A 166 8.85 -8.02 3.75
CA GLN A 166 10.24 -7.59 3.69
C GLN A 166 10.52 -6.68 2.49
N ILE A 167 10.03 -7.03 1.30
CA ILE A 167 10.25 -6.24 0.08
C ILE A 167 9.53 -4.90 0.15
N ASP A 168 8.26 -4.89 0.54
CA ASP A 168 7.47 -3.67 0.66
C ASP A 168 8.07 -2.70 1.68
N LEU A 169 8.39 -3.17 2.88
CA LEU A 169 8.95 -2.34 3.95
C LEU A 169 10.38 -1.89 3.66
N GLN A 170 11.17 -2.68 2.92
CA GLN A 170 12.50 -2.28 2.47
C GLN A 170 12.40 -1.12 1.47
N LEU A 171 11.55 -1.23 0.44
CA LEU A 171 11.32 -0.15 -0.53
C LEU A 171 10.84 1.13 0.16
N PHE A 172 9.91 1.00 1.11
CA PHE A 172 9.43 2.14 1.88
C PHE A 172 10.57 2.79 2.66
N ARG A 173 11.33 2.03 3.43
CA ARG A 173 12.37 2.53 4.32
C ARG A 173 13.57 3.11 3.58
N GLU A 174 14.05 2.44 2.53
CA GLU A 174 15.30 2.79 1.86
C GLU A 174 15.12 3.83 0.76
N HIS A 175 13.90 3.99 0.24
CA HIS A 175 13.64 4.84 -0.92
C HIS A 175 12.56 5.90 -0.68
N LEU A 176 11.36 5.51 -0.28
CA LEU A 176 10.23 6.45 -0.16
C LEU A 176 10.39 7.37 1.05
N ALA A 177 10.73 6.80 2.19
CA ALA A 177 10.87 7.57 3.42
C ALA A 177 11.98 8.62 3.35
N PRO A 178 13.20 8.33 2.83
CA PRO A 178 14.22 9.34 2.66
C PRO A 178 13.83 10.47 1.69
N ALA A 179 13.11 10.14 0.62
CA ALA A 179 12.65 11.13 -0.36
C ALA A 179 11.76 12.21 0.28
N LEU A 180 10.86 11.81 1.16
CA LEU A 180 9.92 12.71 1.84
C LEU A 180 10.39 13.19 3.22
N GLY A 181 11.45 12.60 3.78
CA GLY A 181 11.91 12.88 5.13
C GLY A 181 11.01 12.24 6.20
N ILE A 182 10.35 11.13 5.89
CA ILE A 182 9.44 10.43 6.81
C ILE A 182 10.23 9.89 8.01
N THR A 183 9.70 10.19 9.20
CA THR A 183 10.25 9.76 10.50
C THR A 183 9.32 8.80 11.25
N HIS A 184 8.00 8.83 10.94
CA HIS A 184 6.98 8.06 11.62
C HIS A 184 6.07 7.34 10.62
N ARG A 185 5.73 6.09 10.90
CA ARG A 185 4.73 5.30 10.18
C ARG A 185 3.55 5.02 11.11
N PHE A 186 2.38 5.59 10.77
CA PHE A 186 1.15 5.38 11.54
C PHE A 186 0.34 4.23 10.96
N VAL A 187 -0.17 3.37 11.82
CA VAL A 187 -1.03 2.24 11.45
C VAL A 187 -2.12 2.05 12.49
N GLY A 188 -3.27 1.51 12.07
CA GLY A 188 -4.30 1.06 13.01
C GLY A 188 -3.92 -0.27 13.64
N SER A 189 -4.14 -0.43 14.94
CA SER A 189 -4.01 -1.74 15.59
C SER A 189 -4.94 -2.77 14.97
N GLU A 190 -4.52 -4.03 14.92
CA GLU A 190 -5.27 -5.11 14.28
C GLU A 190 -5.38 -6.34 15.18
N PRO A 191 -6.34 -6.36 16.11
CA PRO A 191 -6.48 -7.48 17.03
C PRO A 191 -7.19 -8.71 16.43
N PHE A 192 -7.83 -8.58 15.24
CA PHE A 192 -8.73 -9.61 14.74
C PHE A 192 -8.18 -10.37 13.50
N CYS A 193 -7.33 -9.75 12.71
CA CYS A 193 -6.75 -10.39 11.52
C CYS A 193 -5.28 -10.80 11.80
N PRO A 194 -4.99 -12.10 12.00
CA PRO A 194 -3.64 -12.57 12.31
C PRO A 194 -2.60 -12.12 11.29
N LEU A 195 -3.01 -12.03 10.02
CA LEU A 195 -2.14 -11.63 8.94
C LEU A 195 -1.72 -10.16 9.03
N THR A 196 -2.68 -9.26 9.30
CA THR A 196 -2.39 -7.83 9.47
C THR A 196 -1.62 -7.59 10.76
N CYS A 197 -1.92 -8.34 11.82
CA CYS A 197 -1.13 -8.32 13.05
C CYS A 197 0.33 -8.71 12.80
N ALA A 198 0.56 -9.79 12.06
CA ALA A 198 1.91 -10.22 11.67
C ALA A 198 2.63 -9.17 10.80
N TYR A 199 1.91 -8.50 9.90
CA TYR A 199 2.46 -7.41 9.10
C TYR A 199 2.86 -6.22 9.97
N ASN A 200 2.01 -5.80 10.93
CA ASN A 200 2.34 -4.72 11.86
C ASN A 200 3.60 -5.07 12.70
N GLN A 201 3.70 -6.31 13.19
CA GLN A 201 4.89 -6.75 13.92
C GLN A 201 6.15 -6.68 13.04
N ARG A 202 6.08 -7.15 11.79
CA ARG A 202 7.20 -7.04 10.83
C ARG A 202 7.55 -5.60 10.52
N MET A 203 6.58 -4.71 10.53
CA MET A 203 6.80 -3.27 10.34
C MET A 203 7.68 -2.72 11.48
N HIS A 204 7.39 -3.04 12.74
CA HIS A 204 8.25 -2.68 13.87
C HIS A 204 9.67 -3.25 13.70
N ASP A 205 9.79 -4.56 13.41
CA ASP A 205 11.07 -5.23 13.28
C ASP A 205 11.95 -4.65 12.15
N ILE A 206 11.35 -4.24 11.05
CA ILE A 206 12.09 -3.77 9.87
C ILE A 206 12.33 -2.26 9.92
N LEU A 207 11.33 -1.46 10.27
CA LEU A 207 11.44 -0.01 10.21
C LEU A 207 12.25 0.58 11.38
N HIS A 208 12.24 -0.08 12.53
CA HIS A 208 12.95 0.40 13.74
C HIS A 208 14.36 -0.16 13.88
N ASP A 209 14.75 -1.19 13.13
CA ASP A 209 16.06 -1.85 13.26
C ASP A 209 17.21 -0.91 12.80
N PRO A 210 18.10 -0.44 13.70
CA PRO A 210 19.19 0.47 13.34
C PRO A 210 20.29 -0.19 12.50
N LYS A 211 20.29 -1.53 12.38
CA LYS A 211 21.29 -2.27 11.58
C LYS A 211 20.93 -2.36 10.10
N ARG A 212 19.71 -2.03 9.72
CA ARG A 212 19.26 -2.05 8.33
C ARG A 212 19.57 -0.73 7.62
N SER A 213 19.72 -0.79 6.30
CA SER A 213 19.87 0.37 5.44
C SER A 213 18.66 1.33 5.54
N GLY A 214 18.91 2.61 5.33
CA GLY A 214 17.90 3.65 5.41
C GLY A 214 17.66 4.17 6.83
N PRO A 215 16.80 5.18 7.00
CA PRO A 215 16.52 5.80 8.28
C PRO A 215 15.79 4.84 9.23
N VAL A 216 15.99 5.02 10.53
CA VAL A 216 15.10 4.44 11.54
C VAL A 216 13.79 5.19 11.50
N ILE A 217 12.67 4.46 11.43
CA ILE A 217 11.32 5.02 11.36
C ILE A 217 10.54 4.48 12.55
N GLU A 218 9.98 5.39 13.33
CA GLU A 218 9.10 5.05 14.45
C GLU A 218 7.77 4.52 13.91
N VAL A 219 7.31 3.39 14.43
CA VAL A 219 6.02 2.81 14.09
C VAL A 219 5.04 3.12 15.22
N VAL A 220 3.99 3.87 14.90
CA VAL A 220 2.97 4.29 15.85
C VAL A 220 1.68 3.54 15.56
N GLU A 221 1.32 2.62 16.44
CA GLU A 221 0.03 1.93 16.37
C GLU A 221 -1.04 2.72 17.12
N LEU A 222 -2.10 3.10 16.40
CA LEU A 222 -3.26 3.78 16.95
C LEU A 222 -4.40 2.78 17.18
N ALA A 223 -5.03 2.87 18.36
CA ALA A 223 -6.18 2.02 18.68
C ALA A 223 -7.31 2.24 17.66
N ARG A 224 -7.98 1.17 17.24
CA ARG A 224 -9.14 1.27 16.36
C ARG A 224 -10.32 1.92 17.07
N VAL A 225 -11.05 2.73 16.29
CA VAL A 225 -12.34 3.24 16.75
C VAL A 225 -13.36 2.12 16.77
N GLU A 226 -14.03 2.01 17.88
CA GLU A 226 -15.17 1.12 18.06
C GLU A 226 -16.49 1.90 18.06
N LYS A 227 -17.52 1.31 17.53
CA LYS A 227 -18.88 1.78 17.65
C LYS A 227 -19.76 0.63 18.16
N ASN A 228 -20.41 0.86 19.30
CA ASN A 228 -21.22 -0.15 19.99
C ASN A 228 -20.41 -1.44 20.28
N GLY A 229 -19.17 -1.31 20.78
CA GLY A 229 -18.31 -2.43 21.12
C GLY A 229 -17.78 -3.23 19.92
N THR A 230 -17.88 -2.68 18.70
CA THR A 230 -17.39 -3.34 17.48
C THR A 230 -16.50 -2.39 16.69
N ALA A 231 -15.32 -2.88 16.31
CA ALA A 231 -14.37 -2.10 15.52
C ALA A 231 -14.94 -1.73 14.15
N ILE A 232 -14.70 -0.47 13.74
CA ILE A 232 -15.06 0.01 12.40
C ILE A 232 -14.04 -0.57 11.38
N SER A 233 -14.52 -1.37 10.43
CA SER A 233 -13.68 -1.94 9.38
C SER A 233 -14.33 -1.87 8.00
N ALA A 234 -13.50 -1.73 6.96
CA ALA A 234 -13.96 -1.73 5.58
C ALA A 234 -14.60 -3.08 5.18
N SER A 235 -14.09 -4.19 5.71
CA SER A 235 -14.68 -5.53 5.46
C SER A 235 -16.10 -5.65 6.00
N ARG A 236 -16.37 -5.08 7.19
CA ARG A 236 -17.73 -5.02 7.74
C ARG A 236 -18.64 -4.15 6.87
N VAL A 237 -18.15 -3.01 6.40
CA VAL A 237 -18.93 -2.16 5.48
C VAL A 237 -19.27 -2.91 4.20
N ARG A 238 -18.34 -3.64 3.59
CA ARG A 238 -18.62 -4.45 2.38
C ARG A 238 -19.66 -5.56 2.64
N LYS A 239 -19.60 -6.21 3.81
CA LYS A 239 -20.63 -7.20 4.20
C LYS A 239 -22.01 -6.54 4.31
N LEU A 240 -22.14 -5.45 5.05
CA LEU A 240 -23.40 -4.71 5.17
C LEU A 240 -23.88 -4.14 3.83
N TYR A 241 -22.96 -3.79 2.93
CA TYR A 241 -23.26 -3.34 1.58
C TYR A 241 -23.94 -4.46 0.75
N SER A 242 -23.43 -5.69 0.82
CA SER A 242 -24.07 -6.85 0.16
C SER A 242 -25.46 -7.15 0.73
N GLU A 243 -25.67 -6.86 2.01
CA GLU A 243 -26.94 -6.99 2.70
C GLU A 243 -27.88 -5.77 2.52
N ARG A 244 -27.40 -4.69 1.85
CA ARG A 244 -28.11 -3.41 1.69
C ARG A 244 -28.55 -2.77 3.02
N ASN A 245 -27.81 -3.01 4.09
CA ASN A 245 -28.11 -2.48 5.41
C ASN A 245 -27.59 -1.04 5.57
N TRP A 246 -28.27 -0.09 4.92
CA TRP A 246 -27.87 1.32 4.89
C TRP A 246 -27.84 1.99 6.26
N PRO A 247 -28.79 1.72 7.19
CA PRO A 247 -28.73 2.29 8.53
C PRO A 247 -27.45 1.89 9.28
N ALA A 248 -27.02 0.63 9.18
CA ALA A 248 -25.80 0.18 9.81
C ALA A 248 -24.54 0.77 9.13
N ILE A 249 -24.52 0.89 7.79
CA ILE A 249 -23.43 1.52 7.05
C ILE A 249 -23.25 2.98 7.41
N SER A 250 -24.36 3.75 7.52
CA SER A 250 -24.32 5.19 7.82
C SER A 250 -23.60 5.50 9.13
N ALA A 251 -23.58 4.54 10.04
CA ALA A 251 -22.89 4.63 11.31
C ALA A 251 -21.37 4.39 11.24
N LEU A 252 -20.86 3.87 10.10
CA LEU A 252 -19.47 3.39 9.95
C LEU A 252 -18.67 4.20 8.93
N VAL A 253 -19.34 4.99 8.09
CA VAL A 253 -18.69 5.71 7.00
C VAL A 253 -19.06 7.20 7.00
N PRO A 254 -18.20 8.08 6.44
CA PRO A 254 -18.56 9.47 6.18
C PRO A 254 -19.76 9.58 5.24
N ALA A 255 -20.49 10.71 5.29
CA ALA A 255 -21.66 10.96 4.46
C ALA A 255 -21.38 10.82 2.95
N GLY A 256 -20.21 11.29 2.49
CA GLY A 256 -19.80 11.14 1.09
C GLY A 256 -19.61 9.68 0.67
N THR A 257 -19.02 8.86 1.53
CA THR A 257 -18.89 7.41 1.30
C THR A 257 -20.27 6.75 1.27
N LEU A 258 -21.17 7.09 2.16
CA LEU A 258 -22.53 6.55 2.17
C LEU A 258 -23.27 6.87 0.87
N ALA A 259 -23.24 8.14 0.44
CA ALA A 259 -23.88 8.58 -0.80
C ALA A 259 -23.29 7.87 -2.03
N TYR A 260 -21.98 7.67 -2.06
CA TYR A 260 -21.33 6.89 -3.12
C TYR A 260 -21.84 5.45 -3.13
N LEU A 261 -21.83 4.76 -2.00
CA LEU A 261 -22.24 3.37 -1.88
C LEU A 261 -23.69 3.15 -2.32
N GLN A 262 -24.59 4.07 -1.99
CA GLN A 262 -26.00 4.02 -2.42
C GLN A 262 -26.13 4.17 -3.94
N ARG A 263 -25.41 5.15 -4.55
CA ARG A 263 -25.40 5.31 -6.02
C ARG A 263 -24.78 4.13 -6.74
N HIS A 264 -23.68 3.58 -6.20
CA HIS A 264 -23.02 2.41 -6.77
C HIS A 264 -23.94 1.18 -6.76
N ALA A 265 -24.68 0.96 -5.68
CA ALA A 265 -25.65 -0.13 -5.58
C ALA A 265 -26.84 0.03 -6.56
N ALA A 266 -27.33 1.25 -6.77
CA ALA A 266 -28.41 1.51 -7.72
C ALA A 266 -28.00 1.16 -9.16
N ARG A 267 -26.80 1.57 -9.60
CA ARG A 267 -26.27 1.27 -10.94
C ARG A 267 -26.14 -0.24 -11.22
N HIS A 268 -25.80 -1.04 -10.21
CA HIS A 268 -25.63 -2.49 -10.36
C HIS A 268 -26.95 -3.25 -10.28
N THR A 269 -28.06 -2.59 -9.96
CA THR A 269 -29.41 -3.18 -9.99
C THR A 269 -30.08 -3.00 -11.34
N GLU A 270 -29.71 -1.97 -12.11
CA GLU A 270 -30.25 -1.70 -13.44
C GLU A 270 -29.62 -2.54 -14.57
N THR A 271 -28.58 -3.30 -14.26
CA THR A 271 -27.83 -4.11 -15.27
C THR A 271 -28.21 -5.60 -15.24
N ILE A 272 -29.25 -5.98 -14.47
CA ILE A 272 -29.85 -7.33 -14.44
C ILE A 272 -31.26 -7.23 -15.04
#